data_9442de0684eca7593a51bda3c1d80a18
#
_entry.id   9442de0684eca7593a51bda3c1d80a18
#
_cell.length_a   1.000
_cell.length_b   1.000
_cell.length_c   1.000
_cell.angle_alpha   90.00
_cell.angle_beta   90.00
_cell.angle_gamma   90.00
#
_symmetry.space_group_name_H-M   'P 1'
#
loop_
_entity.id
_entity.type
_entity.pdbx_description
1 polymer ?
#
loop_
_entity_poly.entity_id
_entity_poly.type
_entity_poly.pdbx_seq_one_letter_code
_entity_poly.pdbx_strand_id
1 'polypeptide(L)'
;ITSNSGQYQAGISMPIGSRLLFNEKQLAIKQADLMVDMAIEQKRIIINELLYRASLAYLNWSLSAELLFVQENALDISTDQFSFVKKVFEGGDRPAIDTVEAFLQVQNRQFQLLEAQQLIFSAQQILSNFLWDEEGNPLIPAQALLPESLLNLGNSFNTVQDSFLVWDQSLIIAHPELAIKRIGIEALNIEKRTAISNTLPQLDLKYTALTPGVSN
;
A
#
# COMPACT_ATOMS: atom_id res chain seq x y z
N ILE A 1 -72.89 10.51 -23.17
CA ILE A 1 -72.84 9.39 -24.10
C ILE A 1 -71.46 9.48 -24.68
N THR A 2 -70.51 8.74 -24.16
CA THR A 2 -69.13 8.64 -24.65
C THR A 2 -69.09 7.74 -25.90
N SER A 3 -68.71 8.31 -27.05
CA SER A 3 -68.54 7.58 -28.26
C SER A 3 -67.48 6.48 -28.08
N ASN A 4 -67.85 5.24 -28.38
CA ASN A 4 -67.03 4.04 -28.20
C ASN A 4 -66.07 3.78 -29.39
N SER A 5 -65.72 4.82 -30.14
CA SER A 5 -64.79 4.76 -31.22
C SER A 5 -63.38 5.04 -30.72
N GLY A 6 -62.57 3.98 -30.57
CA GLY A 6 -61.17 4.10 -30.22
C GLY A 6 -60.38 4.83 -31.34
N GLN A 7 -59.64 5.85 -31.00
CA GLN A 7 -58.66 6.49 -31.90
C GLN A 7 -57.33 5.77 -31.82
N TYR A 8 -56.82 5.32 -32.95
CA TYR A 8 -55.43 4.79 -33.03
C TYR A 8 -54.48 5.92 -33.39
N GLN A 9 -53.44 6.07 -32.57
CA GLN A 9 -52.37 7.06 -32.75
C GLN A 9 -51.09 6.33 -32.96
N ALA A 10 -50.42 6.50 -34.09
CA ALA A 10 -49.08 6.01 -34.37
C ALA A 10 -48.18 7.20 -34.66
N GLY A 11 -47.01 7.23 -34.00
CA GLY A 11 -46.06 8.34 -34.16
C GLY A 11 -44.61 7.88 -34.13
N ILE A 12 -43.80 8.57 -34.86
CA ILE A 12 -42.31 8.42 -34.84
C ILE A 12 -41.77 9.70 -34.25
N SER A 13 -40.89 9.59 -33.25
CA SER A 13 -40.15 10.73 -32.74
C SER A 13 -38.65 10.50 -32.99
N MET A 14 -38.00 11.50 -33.59
CA MET A 14 -36.55 11.47 -33.90
C MET A 14 -35.89 12.66 -33.19
N PRO A 15 -34.92 12.42 -32.31
CA PRO A 15 -34.15 13.49 -31.68
C PRO A 15 -33.19 14.11 -32.72
N ILE A 16 -33.26 15.41 -32.96
CA ILE A 16 -32.44 16.13 -33.96
C ILE A 16 -31.36 17.01 -33.28
N GLY A 17 -31.47 17.23 -31.98
CA GLY A 17 -30.61 18.14 -31.25
C GLY A 17 -29.38 17.50 -30.60
N SER A 18 -29.05 17.93 -29.42
CA SER A 18 -27.89 17.52 -28.62
C SER A 18 -27.75 15.99 -28.45
N ARG A 19 -28.88 15.26 -28.39
CA ARG A 19 -28.89 13.78 -28.28
C ARG A 19 -28.31 13.04 -29.49
N LEU A 20 -28.32 13.64 -30.68
CA LEU A 20 -27.73 13.04 -31.90
C LEU A 20 -26.23 13.27 -31.92
N LEU A 21 -25.75 14.43 -31.43
CA LEU A 21 -24.35 14.83 -31.42
C LEU A 21 -23.57 14.27 -30.24
N PHE A 22 -24.25 14.05 -29.12
CA PHE A 22 -23.63 13.58 -27.87
C PHE A 22 -24.41 12.35 -27.35
N ASN A 23 -23.79 11.19 -27.53
CA ASN A 23 -24.37 9.95 -26.97
C ASN A 23 -24.00 9.83 -25.48
N GLU A 24 -24.86 10.33 -24.60
CA GLU A 24 -24.66 10.30 -23.13
C GLU A 24 -24.37 8.89 -22.62
N LYS A 25 -24.99 7.85 -23.20
CA LYS A 25 -24.73 6.45 -22.82
C LYS A 25 -23.32 6.01 -23.17
N GLN A 26 -22.80 6.41 -24.32
CA GLN A 26 -21.40 6.12 -24.69
C GLN A 26 -20.42 6.87 -23.82
N LEU A 27 -20.72 8.13 -23.46
CA LEU A 27 -19.88 8.91 -22.53
C LEU A 27 -19.87 8.27 -21.15
N ALA A 28 -21.01 7.77 -20.65
CA ALA A 28 -21.10 7.08 -19.37
C ALA A 28 -20.32 5.75 -19.37
N ILE A 29 -20.38 4.98 -20.47
CA ILE A 29 -19.59 3.75 -20.61
C ILE A 29 -18.09 4.09 -20.59
N LYS A 30 -17.67 5.09 -21.38
CA LYS A 30 -16.27 5.51 -21.42
C LYS A 30 -15.77 6.02 -20.05
N GLN A 31 -16.62 6.72 -19.31
CA GLN A 31 -16.30 7.15 -17.95
C GLN A 31 -16.13 5.95 -17.00
N ALA A 32 -16.99 4.92 -17.13
CA ALA A 32 -16.88 3.69 -16.37
C ALA A 32 -15.57 2.93 -16.69
N ASP A 33 -15.19 2.85 -17.97
CA ASP A 33 -13.93 2.23 -18.40
C ASP A 33 -12.72 2.96 -17.77
N LEU A 34 -12.71 4.29 -17.79
CA LEU A 34 -11.66 5.08 -17.14
C LEU A 34 -11.60 4.85 -15.63
N MET A 35 -12.74 4.62 -14.96
CA MET A 35 -12.75 4.27 -13.53
C MET A 35 -12.13 2.88 -13.28
N VAL A 36 -12.34 1.92 -14.18
CA VAL A 36 -11.68 0.60 -14.11
C VAL A 36 -10.17 0.75 -14.26
N ASP A 37 -9.71 1.50 -15.26
CA ASP A 37 -8.28 1.76 -15.48
C ASP A 37 -7.65 2.46 -14.27
N MET A 38 -8.35 3.45 -13.68
CA MET A 38 -7.91 4.12 -12.45
C MET A 38 -7.79 3.13 -11.28
N ALA A 39 -8.75 2.21 -11.12
CA ALA A 39 -8.72 1.20 -10.06
C ALA A 39 -7.54 0.22 -10.23
N ILE A 40 -7.17 -0.13 -11.46
CA ILE A 40 -5.99 -0.95 -11.77
C ILE A 40 -4.71 -0.25 -11.31
N GLU A 41 -4.54 1.04 -11.61
CA GLU A 41 -3.38 1.80 -11.18
C GLU A 41 -3.37 2.02 -9.65
N GLN A 42 -4.52 2.25 -9.02
CA GLN A 42 -4.64 2.31 -7.56
C GLN A 42 -4.22 0.99 -6.90
N LYS A 43 -4.61 -0.16 -7.48
CA LYS A 43 -4.16 -1.48 -7.01
C LYS A 43 -2.63 -1.59 -7.04
N ARG A 44 -1.97 -1.09 -8.11
CA ARG A 44 -0.50 -1.09 -8.20
C ARG A 44 0.15 -0.26 -7.09
N ILE A 45 -0.41 0.92 -6.78
CA ILE A 45 0.08 1.76 -5.67
C ILE A 45 -0.04 1.02 -4.34
N ILE A 46 -1.21 0.42 -4.07
CA ILE A 46 -1.45 -0.33 -2.83
C ILE A 46 -0.47 -1.50 -2.68
N ILE A 47 -0.21 -2.25 -3.76
CA ILE A 47 0.76 -3.35 -3.75
C ILE A 47 2.18 -2.82 -3.45
N ASN A 48 2.60 -1.74 -4.10
CA ASN A 48 3.91 -1.14 -3.86
C ASN A 48 4.05 -0.65 -2.41
N GLU A 49 3.02 -0.02 -1.87
CA GLU A 49 2.99 0.42 -0.47
C GLU A 49 3.06 -0.76 0.50
N LEU A 50 2.30 -1.83 0.21
CA LEU A 50 2.33 -3.06 1.01
C LEU A 50 3.73 -3.68 1.03
N LEU A 51 4.35 -3.82 -0.14
CA LEU A 51 5.71 -4.36 -0.27
C LEU A 51 6.73 -3.49 0.47
N TYR A 52 6.62 -2.17 0.34
CA TYR A 52 7.48 -1.24 1.05
C TYR A 52 7.38 -1.40 2.57
N ARG A 53 6.15 -1.42 3.11
CA ARG A 53 5.91 -1.61 4.55
C ARG A 53 6.39 -2.98 5.04
N ALA A 54 6.14 -4.04 4.28
CA ALA A 54 6.63 -5.38 4.59
C ALA A 54 8.17 -5.44 4.63
N SER A 55 8.83 -4.78 3.66
CA SER A 55 10.29 -4.68 3.62
C SER A 55 10.84 -3.93 4.82
N LEU A 56 10.21 -2.81 5.23
CA LEU A 56 10.59 -2.09 6.44
C LEU A 56 10.41 -2.94 7.71
N ALA A 57 9.30 -3.69 7.80
CA ALA A 57 9.06 -4.58 8.94
C ALA A 57 10.13 -5.69 8.99
N TYR A 58 10.51 -6.27 7.85
CA TYR A 58 11.57 -7.25 7.77
C TYR A 58 12.94 -6.69 8.19
N LEU A 59 13.29 -5.50 7.70
CA LEU A 59 14.55 -4.84 8.07
C LEU A 59 14.61 -4.51 9.57
N ASN A 60 13.51 -4.06 10.15
CA ASN A 60 13.42 -3.81 11.58
C ASN A 60 13.56 -5.09 12.41
N TRP A 61 12.97 -6.19 11.96
CA TRP A 61 13.16 -7.50 12.60
C TRP A 61 14.62 -7.96 12.50
N SER A 62 15.24 -7.83 11.33
CA SER A 62 16.65 -8.17 11.12
C SER A 62 17.58 -7.33 12.03
N LEU A 63 17.34 -6.02 12.11
CA LEU A 63 18.08 -5.13 13.00
C LEU A 63 17.91 -5.51 14.48
N SER A 64 16.69 -5.84 14.90
CA SER A 64 16.42 -6.25 16.28
C SER A 64 17.09 -7.57 16.64
N ALA A 65 17.21 -8.51 15.69
CA ALA A 65 17.94 -9.77 15.88
C ALA A 65 19.44 -9.55 16.03
N GLU A 66 20.05 -8.68 15.19
CA GLU A 66 21.46 -8.30 15.34
C GLU A 66 21.73 -7.59 16.67
N LEU A 67 20.82 -6.70 17.10
CA LEU A 67 20.95 -6.00 18.38
C LEU A 67 20.89 -7.00 19.53
N LEU A 68 19.97 -7.97 19.49
CA LEU A 68 19.89 -9.02 20.53
C LEU A 68 21.21 -9.79 20.63
N PHE A 69 21.77 -10.24 19.49
CA PHE A 69 23.03 -10.93 19.46
C PHE A 69 24.19 -10.09 20.04
N VAL A 70 24.23 -8.79 19.74
CA VAL A 70 25.24 -7.87 20.31
C VAL A 70 25.09 -7.76 21.83
N GLN A 71 23.84 -7.67 22.35
CA GLN A 71 23.62 -7.54 23.78
C GLN A 71 23.91 -8.85 24.55
N GLU A 72 23.66 -10.01 23.97
CA GLU A 72 24.06 -11.30 24.52
C GLU A 72 25.57 -11.38 24.66
N ASN A 73 26.33 -11.08 23.61
CA ASN A 73 27.79 -11.05 23.68
C ASN A 73 28.33 -10.00 24.67
N ALA A 74 27.70 -8.83 24.74
CA ALA A 74 28.11 -7.78 25.69
C ALA A 74 27.86 -8.19 27.14
N LEU A 75 26.81 -8.94 27.45
CA LEU A 75 26.54 -9.49 28.77
C LEU A 75 27.61 -10.54 29.14
N ASP A 76 27.94 -11.45 28.22
CA ASP A 76 28.96 -12.49 28.46
C ASP A 76 30.32 -11.85 28.78
N ILE A 77 30.76 -10.87 27.98
CA ILE A 77 32.02 -10.14 28.21
C ILE A 77 31.99 -9.44 29.57
N SER A 78 30.88 -8.79 29.94
CA SER A 78 30.78 -8.06 31.21
C SER A 78 30.76 -9.03 32.40
N THR A 79 30.20 -10.22 32.25
CA THR A 79 30.19 -11.26 33.29
C THR A 79 31.59 -11.84 33.51
N ASP A 80 32.32 -12.07 32.42
CA ASP A 80 33.73 -12.51 32.48
C ASP A 80 34.60 -11.43 33.15
N GLN A 81 34.42 -10.16 32.78
CA GLN A 81 35.13 -9.05 33.37
C GLN A 81 34.83 -8.96 34.89
N PHE A 82 33.58 -9.07 35.30
CA PHE A 82 33.21 -9.08 36.73
C PHE A 82 33.90 -10.23 37.47
N SER A 83 33.88 -11.44 36.90
CA SER A 83 34.53 -12.60 37.49
C SER A 83 36.04 -12.43 37.65
N PHE A 84 36.70 -11.79 36.66
CA PHE A 84 38.10 -11.44 36.73
C PHE A 84 38.39 -10.42 37.84
N VAL A 85 37.67 -9.29 37.88
CA VAL A 85 37.83 -8.23 38.87
C VAL A 85 37.62 -8.79 40.28
N LYS A 86 36.63 -9.66 40.49
CA LYS A 86 36.35 -10.32 41.74
C LYS A 86 37.53 -11.19 42.22
N LYS A 87 38.13 -12.01 41.33
CA LYS A 87 39.29 -12.83 41.63
C LYS A 87 40.50 -11.97 42.03
N VAL A 88 40.74 -10.85 41.35
CA VAL A 88 41.84 -9.93 41.65
C VAL A 88 41.65 -9.22 43.01
N PHE A 89 40.40 -8.87 43.32
CA PHE A 89 40.04 -8.33 44.64
C PHE A 89 40.26 -9.36 45.76
N GLU A 90 39.87 -10.62 45.56
CA GLU A 90 40.10 -11.70 46.54
C GLU A 90 41.60 -11.96 46.74
N GLY A 91 42.43 -11.68 45.76
CA GLY A 91 43.90 -11.68 45.86
C GLY A 91 44.50 -10.47 46.59
N GLY A 92 43.70 -9.45 46.88
CA GLY A 92 44.13 -8.23 47.57
C GLY A 92 44.71 -7.15 46.68
N ASP A 93 44.74 -7.34 45.36
CA ASP A 93 45.35 -6.43 44.39
C ASP A 93 44.47 -5.30 43.87
N ARG A 94 43.17 -5.30 44.27
CA ARG A 94 42.17 -4.25 43.91
C ARG A 94 41.28 -3.89 45.08
N PRO A 95 40.78 -2.65 45.11
CA PRO A 95 39.81 -2.19 46.11
C PRO A 95 38.42 -2.81 45.85
N ALA A 96 37.62 -2.93 46.93
CA ALA A 96 36.25 -3.49 46.86
C ALA A 96 35.32 -2.71 45.94
N ILE A 97 35.54 -1.41 45.74
CA ILE A 97 34.73 -0.56 44.92
C ILE A 97 34.73 -1.02 43.46
N ASP A 98 35.87 -1.52 42.93
CA ASP A 98 35.99 -2.01 41.55
C ASP A 98 35.06 -3.21 41.30
N THR A 99 34.83 -4.06 42.31
CA THR A 99 33.90 -5.20 42.22
C THR A 99 32.43 -4.74 42.13
N VAL A 100 32.09 -3.66 42.82
CA VAL A 100 30.76 -3.06 42.78
C VAL A 100 30.50 -2.42 41.41
N GLU A 101 31.47 -1.68 40.90
CA GLU A 101 31.40 -1.07 39.57
C GLU A 101 31.23 -2.13 38.48
N ALA A 102 32.03 -3.20 38.51
CA ALA A 102 31.93 -4.31 37.55
C ALA A 102 30.57 -5.02 37.67
N PHE A 103 30.04 -5.21 38.87
CA PHE A 103 28.72 -5.80 39.05
C PHE A 103 27.58 -4.89 38.50
N LEU A 104 27.65 -3.59 38.75
CA LEU A 104 26.70 -2.63 38.19
C LEU A 104 26.73 -2.67 36.67
N GLN A 105 27.89 -2.86 36.05
CA GLN A 105 28.01 -3.03 34.61
C GLN A 105 27.26 -4.28 34.11
N VAL A 106 27.39 -5.42 34.79
CA VAL A 106 26.64 -6.65 34.49
C VAL A 106 25.13 -6.40 34.58
N GLN A 107 24.65 -5.77 35.63
CA GLN A 107 23.24 -5.46 35.79
C GLN A 107 22.73 -4.54 34.64
N ASN A 108 23.50 -3.55 34.28
CA ASN A 108 23.15 -2.66 33.17
C ASN A 108 23.05 -3.44 31.82
N ARG A 109 23.99 -4.37 31.57
CA ARG A 109 23.93 -5.24 30.38
C ARG A 109 22.76 -6.20 30.40
N GLN A 110 22.38 -6.75 31.57
CA GLN A 110 21.16 -7.55 31.72
C GLN A 110 19.90 -6.75 31.38
N PHE A 111 19.82 -5.49 31.82
CA PHE A 111 18.70 -4.62 31.47
C PHE A 111 18.63 -4.37 29.94
N GLN A 112 19.77 -4.05 29.31
CA GLN A 112 19.84 -3.84 27.87
C GLN A 112 19.47 -5.11 27.06
N LEU A 113 19.84 -6.29 27.57
CA LEU A 113 19.42 -7.55 26.96
C LEU A 113 17.90 -7.74 27.01
N LEU A 114 17.27 -7.45 28.14
CA LEU A 114 15.81 -7.52 28.27
C LEU A 114 15.11 -6.54 27.31
N GLU A 115 15.64 -5.33 27.16
CA GLU A 115 15.14 -4.38 26.16
C GLU A 115 15.27 -4.92 24.73
N ALA A 116 16.42 -5.52 24.38
CA ALA A 116 16.62 -6.11 23.05
C ALA A 116 15.66 -7.30 22.79
N GLN A 117 15.41 -8.14 23.80
CA GLN A 117 14.42 -9.22 23.73
C GLN A 117 12.99 -8.69 23.50
N GLN A 118 12.63 -7.59 24.14
CA GLN A 118 11.35 -6.94 23.92
C GLN A 118 11.24 -6.35 22.50
N LEU A 119 12.32 -5.75 22.00
CA LEU A 119 12.34 -5.18 20.65
C LEU A 119 12.17 -6.24 19.56
N ILE A 120 12.89 -7.37 19.64
CA ILE A 120 12.74 -8.45 18.65
C ILE A 120 11.34 -9.06 18.70
N PHE A 121 10.78 -9.26 19.88
CA PHE A 121 9.41 -9.75 20.02
C PHE A 121 8.41 -8.80 19.35
N SER A 122 8.53 -7.49 19.60
CA SER A 122 7.68 -6.48 18.97
C SER A 122 7.83 -6.45 17.44
N ALA A 123 9.08 -6.53 16.94
CA ALA A 123 9.36 -6.56 15.50
C ALA A 123 8.76 -7.80 14.82
N GLN A 124 8.81 -8.97 15.47
CA GLN A 124 8.17 -10.21 14.97
C GLN A 124 6.65 -10.04 14.86
N GLN A 125 6.00 -9.43 15.85
CA GLN A 125 4.56 -9.17 15.82
C GLN A 125 4.18 -8.20 14.69
N ILE A 126 4.99 -7.16 14.46
CA ILE A 126 4.76 -6.22 13.35
C ILE A 126 4.93 -6.93 12.00
N LEU A 127 5.97 -7.75 11.86
CA LEU A 127 6.22 -8.50 10.62
C LEU A 127 5.11 -9.52 10.33
N SER A 128 4.54 -10.15 11.35
CA SER A 128 3.47 -11.14 11.19
C SER A 128 2.21 -10.57 10.52
N ASN A 129 1.99 -9.24 10.59
CA ASN A 129 0.87 -8.60 9.89
C ASN A 129 1.01 -8.65 8.36
N PHE A 130 2.20 -8.94 7.84
CA PHE A 130 2.48 -9.04 6.40
C PHE A 130 2.71 -10.48 5.94
N LEU A 131 2.81 -11.44 6.87
CA LEU A 131 3.03 -12.85 6.58
C LEU A 131 1.75 -13.64 6.89
N TRP A 132 1.23 -14.32 5.86
CA TRP A 132 -0.03 -15.05 5.97
C TRP A 132 0.16 -16.46 5.42
N ASP A 133 -0.45 -17.44 6.08
CA ASP A 133 -0.51 -18.79 5.56
C ASP A 133 -1.57 -18.96 4.45
N GLU A 134 -1.67 -20.15 3.87
CA GLU A 134 -2.66 -20.43 2.82
C GLU A 134 -4.09 -20.39 3.35
N GLU A 135 -4.27 -20.56 4.66
CA GLU A 135 -5.55 -20.52 5.37
C GLU A 135 -5.96 -19.08 5.76
N GLY A 136 -5.07 -18.09 5.58
CA GLY A 136 -5.32 -16.68 5.88
C GLY A 136 -5.08 -16.32 7.35
N ASN A 137 -4.25 -17.07 8.09
CA ASN A 137 -3.82 -16.70 9.43
C ASN A 137 -2.46 -15.99 9.40
N PRO A 138 -2.20 -15.02 10.30
CA PRO A 138 -0.91 -14.37 10.38
C PRO A 138 0.17 -15.35 10.86
N LEU A 139 1.26 -15.45 10.10
CA LEU A 139 2.44 -16.24 10.46
C LEU A 139 3.38 -15.41 11.34
N ILE A 140 3.66 -15.91 12.54
CA ILE A 140 4.71 -15.34 13.38
C ILE A 140 6.02 -16.06 13.05
N PRO A 141 7.10 -15.35 12.63
CA PRO A 141 8.39 -15.97 12.42
C PRO A 141 8.82 -16.74 13.68
N ALA A 142 9.10 -18.01 13.55
CA ALA A 142 9.54 -18.83 14.68
C ALA A 142 10.85 -18.24 15.25
N GLN A 143 11.04 -18.30 16.57
CA GLN A 143 12.26 -17.83 17.23
C GLN A 143 13.54 -18.49 16.70
N ALA A 144 13.42 -19.66 16.10
CA ALA A 144 14.53 -20.38 15.47
C ALA A 144 14.89 -19.87 14.07
N LEU A 145 14.05 -19.03 13.44
CA LEU A 145 14.35 -18.41 12.16
C LEU A 145 15.12 -17.11 12.44
N LEU A 146 16.40 -17.15 12.12
CA LEU A 146 17.23 -15.94 12.11
C LEU A 146 17.06 -15.23 10.77
N PRO A 147 16.84 -13.92 10.76
CA PRO A 147 16.86 -13.16 9.51
C PRO A 147 18.25 -13.21 8.87
N GLU A 148 18.31 -12.95 7.57
CA GLU A 148 19.59 -12.75 6.91
C GLU A 148 20.31 -11.53 7.51
N SER A 149 21.62 -11.66 7.75
CA SER A 149 22.41 -10.57 8.33
C SER A 149 22.35 -9.32 7.46
N LEU A 150 22.18 -8.16 8.09
CA LEU A 150 22.15 -6.86 7.41
C LEU A 150 23.44 -6.58 6.61
N LEU A 151 24.57 -7.15 7.00
CA LEU A 151 25.81 -7.04 6.24
C LEU A 151 25.72 -7.69 4.87
N ASN A 152 25.07 -8.85 4.77
CA ASN A 152 24.84 -9.55 3.51
C ASN A 152 23.85 -8.78 2.63
N LEU A 153 22.77 -8.26 3.23
CA LEU A 153 21.82 -7.40 2.54
C LEU A 153 22.49 -6.13 2.01
N GLY A 154 23.36 -5.48 2.80
CA GLY A 154 24.11 -4.30 2.40
C GLY A 154 24.99 -4.54 1.17
N ASN A 155 25.64 -5.69 1.09
CA ASN A 155 26.45 -6.08 -0.07
C ASN A 155 25.59 -6.29 -1.34
N SER A 156 24.38 -6.83 -1.19
CA SER A 156 23.42 -7.00 -2.29
C SER A 156 22.92 -5.65 -2.82
N PHE A 157 22.73 -4.66 -1.95
CA PHE A 157 22.31 -3.30 -2.35
C PHE A 157 23.40 -2.55 -3.12
N ASN A 158 24.68 -2.73 -2.79
CA ASN A 158 25.79 -2.07 -3.49
C ASN A 158 25.86 -2.46 -4.97
N THR A 159 25.48 -3.69 -5.34
CA THR A 159 25.43 -4.15 -6.74
C THR A 159 24.27 -3.55 -7.53
N VAL A 160 23.23 -3.08 -6.84
CA VAL A 160 22.01 -2.49 -7.46
C VAL A 160 22.15 -0.98 -7.65
N GLN A 161 23.02 -0.32 -6.88
CA GLN A 161 23.18 1.14 -6.89
C GLN A 161 23.58 1.70 -8.26
N ASP A 162 24.38 0.99 -9.03
CA ASP A 162 24.79 1.39 -10.38
C ASP A 162 23.62 1.39 -11.38
N SER A 163 22.57 0.62 -11.10
CA SER A 163 21.37 0.53 -11.97
C SER A 163 20.37 1.66 -11.72
N PHE A 164 20.38 2.29 -10.54
CA PHE A 164 19.44 3.39 -10.20
C PHE A 164 19.86 4.77 -10.71
N LEU A 165 21.09 4.93 -11.21
CA LEU A 165 21.58 6.23 -11.67
C LEU A 165 21.02 6.66 -13.03
N VAL A 166 20.35 5.77 -13.75
CA VAL A 166 19.68 6.11 -15.01
C VAL A 166 18.22 6.49 -14.71
N TRP A 167 17.99 7.74 -14.34
CA TRP A 167 16.64 8.32 -14.32
C TRP A 167 16.15 8.42 -15.76
N ASP A 168 15.55 7.33 -16.25
CA ASP A 168 14.92 7.33 -17.58
C ASP A 168 13.55 7.98 -17.50
N GLN A 169 13.26 8.87 -18.46
CA GLN A 169 11.93 9.50 -18.59
C GLN A 169 10.80 8.45 -18.69
N SER A 170 11.11 7.24 -19.14
CA SER A 170 10.17 6.12 -19.19
C SER A 170 9.62 5.74 -17.80
N LEU A 171 10.44 5.83 -16.75
CA LEU A 171 10.02 5.55 -15.37
C LEU A 171 9.00 6.58 -14.87
N ILE A 172 9.19 7.86 -15.21
CA ILE A 172 8.24 8.91 -14.85
C ILE A 172 6.91 8.70 -15.58
N ILE A 173 6.98 8.33 -16.86
CA ILE A 173 5.77 8.08 -17.67
C ILE A 173 4.99 6.86 -17.16
N ALA A 174 5.69 5.83 -16.68
CA ALA A 174 5.09 4.59 -16.17
C ALA A 174 4.63 4.68 -14.71
N HIS A 175 4.85 5.83 -14.02
CA HIS A 175 4.50 5.96 -12.61
C HIS A 175 2.98 5.91 -12.40
N PRO A 176 2.46 5.01 -11.55
CA PRO A 176 1.02 4.77 -11.43
C PRO A 176 0.24 5.98 -10.93
N GLU A 177 0.82 6.82 -10.05
CA GLU A 177 0.16 8.07 -9.61
C GLU A 177 -0.02 9.06 -10.75
N LEU A 178 0.95 9.16 -11.67
CA LEU A 178 0.84 10.01 -12.85
C LEU A 178 -0.18 9.44 -13.85
N ALA A 179 -0.25 8.11 -13.97
CA ALA A 179 -1.27 7.44 -14.78
C ALA A 179 -2.68 7.78 -14.26
N ILE A 180 -2.92 7.69 -12.95
CA ILE A 180 -4.20 8.09 -12.32
C ILE A 180 -4.53 9.55 -12.63
N LYS A 181 -3.57 10.47 -12.54
CA LYS A 181 -3.81 11.89 -12.87
C LYS A 181 -4.17 12.10 -14.33
N ARG A 182 -3.53 11.38 -15.27
CA ARG A 182 -3.89 11.44 -16.70
C ARG A 182 -5.29 10.91 -16.96
N ILE A 183 -5.65 9.76 -16.38
CA ILE A 183 -6.99 9.17 -16.46
C ILE A 183 -8.02 10.15 -15.86
N GLY A 184 -7.72 10.77 -14.73
CA GLY A 184 -8.57 11.78 -14.11
C GLY A 184 -8.81 13.00 -15.00
N ILE A 185 -7.79 13.49 -15.72
CA ILE A 185 -7.93 14.58 -16.69
C ILE A 185 -8.85 14.14 -17.85
N GLU A 186 -8.72 12.90 -18.34
CA GLU A 186 -9.59 12.40 -19.40
C GLU A 186 -11.04 12.27 -18.93
N ALA A 187 -11.27 11.78 -17.70
CA ALA A 187 -12.60 11.72 -17.10
C ALA A 187 -13.24 13.11 -16.98
N LEU A 188 -12.49 14.10 -16.52
CA LEU A 188 -12.95 15.50 -16.45
C LEU A 188 -13.27 16.08 -17.83
N ASN A 189 -12.53 15.72 -18.87
CA ASN A 189 -12.83 16.13 -20.24
C ASN A 189 -14.15 15.53 -20.75
N ILE A 190 -14.48 14.29 -20.37
CA ILE A 190 -15.76 13.67 -20.66
C ILE A 190 -16.88 14.40 -19.91
N GLU A 191 -16.70 14.68 -18.62
CA GLU A 191 -17.67 15.41 -17.80
C GLU A 191 -17.93 16.82 -18.38
N LYS A 192 -16.88 17.54 -18.79
CA LYS A 192 -17.01 18.80 -19.48
C LYS A 192 -17.84 18.70 -20.77
N ARG A 193 -17.65 17.67 -21.58
CA ARG A 193 -18.44 17.45 -22.80
C ARG A 193 -19.91 17.16 -22.46
N THR A 194 -20.17 16.39 -21.42
CA THR A 194 -21.52 16.11 -20.93
C THR A 194 -22.20 17.39 -20.45
N ALA A 195 -21.48 18.21 -19.66
CA ALA A 195 -21.99 19.49 -19.20
C ALA A 195 -22.34 20.44 -20.37
N ILE A 196 -21.48 20.52 -21.41
CA ILE A 196 -21.76 21.32 -22.61
C ILE A 196 -23.00 20.76 -23.33
N SER A 197 -23.14 19.43 -23.47
CA SER A 197 -24.31 18.80 -24.06
C SER A 197 -25.61 19.21 -23.36
N ASN A 198 -25.58 19.28 -22.02
CA ASN A 198 -26.73 19.64 -21.21
C ASN A 198 -27.13 21.12 -21.31
N THR A 199 -26.24 21.99 -21.80
CA THR A 199 -26.56 23.42 -22.06
C THR A 199 -27.21 23.64 -23.42
N LEU A 200 -27.15 22.65 -24.32
CA LEU A 200 -27.74 22.76 -25.63
C LEU A 200 -29.26 22.43 -25.61
N PRO A 201 -30.10 23.15 -26.40
CA PRO A 201 -31.53 22.88 -26.44
C PRO A 201 -31.81 21.50 -27.01
N GLN A 202 -32.76 20.77 -26.41
CA GLN A 202 -33.24 19.49 -26.92
C GLN A 202 -34.28 19.75 -27.98
N LEU A 203 -34.04 19.27 -29.19
CA LEU A 203 -34.99 19.37 -30.31
C LEU A 203 -35.39 17.96 -30.71
N ASP A 204 -36.70 17.70 -30.63
CA ASP A 204 -37.32 16.44 -31.05
C ASP A 204 -38.24 16.70 -32.23
N LEU A 205 -38.04 16.05 -33.36
CA LEU A 205 -39.05 16.02 -34.43
C LEU A 205 -40.02 14.88 -34.17
N LYS A 206 -41.29 15.23 -34.01
CA LYS A 206 -42.35 14.26 -33.79
C LYS A 206 -43.29 14.30 -35.00
N TYR A 207 -43.52 13.16 -35.64
CA TYR A 207 -44.56 12.97 -36.61
C TYR A 207 -45.61 12.03 -36.02
N THR A 208 -46.85 12.48 -35.91
CA THR A 208 -47.96 11.71 -35.37
C THR A 208 -49.06 11.60 -36.42
N ALA A 209 -49.38 10.40 -36.84
CA ALA A 209 -50.50 10.12 -37.68
C ALA A 209 -51.71 9.74 -36.84
N LEU A 210 -52.81 10.46 -37.02
CA LEU A 210 -54.07 10.18 -36.38
C LEU A 210 -55.01 9.52 -37.41
N THR A 211 -55.50 8.33 -37.13
CA THR A 211 -56.56 7.70 -37.94
C THR A 211 -57.92 8.05 -37.32
N PRO A 212 -58.85 8.69 -38.05
CA PRO A 212 -60.19 8.88 -37.56
C PRO A 212 -60.84 7.51 -37.34
N GLY A 213 -61.47 7.34 -36.16
CA GLY A 213 -62.22 6.11 -35.85
C GLY A 213 -63.35 5.92 -36.87
N VAL A 214 -63.45 4.73 -37.43
CA VAL A 214 -64.56 4.34 -38.33
C VAL A 214 -65.79 4.22 -37.43
N SER A 215 -66.74 5.12 -37.63
CA SER A 215 -68.10 4.98 -37.08
C SER A 215 -68.89 4.02 -37.94
N ASN A 216 -69.22 2.84 -37.44
CA ASN A 216 -70.31 2.02 -37.98
C ASN A 216 -71.61 2.47 -37.42
#